data_898b75bdf2bb83f1ffa10ed792b2f885
#
_entry.id   898b75bdf2bb83f1ffa10ed792b2f885
#
_cell.length_a   1.000
_cell.length_b   1.000
_cell.length_c   1.000
_cell.angle_alpha   90.00
_cell.angle_beta   90.00
_cell.angle_gamma   90.00
#
_symmetry.space_group_name_H-M   'P 1'
#
loop_
_entity.id
_entity.type
_entity.pdbx_description
1 polymer ?
#
loop_
_entity_poly.entity_id
_entity_poly.type
_entity_poly.pdbx_seq_one_letter_code
_entity_poly.pdbx_strand_id
1 'polypeptide(L)'
;MIALVGVFCASGPELSQGLPLKPILLALGAAAGFGLALTFIAIGSQSSALLTMVSMRAATFFVTMTLVIKFATTGNFTRKEMPVLIFIGAADFLANLLLGIACTKGLVSVSMVFGSLYPIATAVLAFKFLNERLLKIQYFGIALAVAGVSIISAF
;
A
#
# COMPACT_ATOMS: atom_id res chain seq x y z
N MET A 1 -15.88 -9.33 -2.63
CA MET A 1 -16.75 -8.19 -2.25
C MET A 1 -16.69 -7.90 -0.75
N ILE A 2 -16.87 -8.87 0.15
CA ILE A 2 -16.85 -8.69 1.62
C ILE A 2 -15.51 -8.04 2.09
N ALA A 3 -14.37 -8.56 1.62
CA ALA A 3 -13.07 -8.00 1.96
C ALA A 3 -12.91 -6.52 1.54
N LEU A 4 -13.42 -6.12 0.38
CA LEU A 4 -13.37 -4.74 -0.10
C LEU A 4 -14.19 -3.79 0.77
N VAL A 5 -15.39 -4.21 1.18
CA VAL A 5 -16.23 -3.44 2.11
C VAL A 5 -15.53 -3.34 3.47
N GLY A 6 -14.90 -4.43 3.93
CA GLY A 6 -14.14 -4.43 5.16
C GLY A 6 -12.98 -3.44 5.15
N VAL A 7 -12.18 -3.42 4.09
CA VAL A 7 -11.06 -2.47 3.93
C VAL A 7 -11.57 -1.02 3.87
N PHE A 8 -12.67 -0.75 3.16
CA PHE A 8 -13.27 0.57 3.11
C PHE A 8 -13.73 1.06 4.50
N CYS A 9 -14.40 0.21 5.28
CA CYS A 9 -14.81 0.52 6.65
C CYS A 9 -13.60 0.68 7.59
N ALA A 10 -12.55 -0.14 7.41
CA ALA A 10 -11.32 -0.06 8.21
C ALA A 10 -10.55 1.24 7.96
N SER A 11 -10.62 1.80 6.74
CA SER A 11 -10.00 3.08 6.41
C SER A 11 -10.64 4.27 7.10
N GLY A 12 -11.80 4.09 7.75
CA GLY A 12 -12.46 5.06 8.62
C GLY A 12 -12.72 6.41 7.97
N PRO A 13 -13.60 6.50 6.95
CA PRO A 13 -13.92 7.78 6.36
C PRO A 13 -14.52 8.71 7.42
N GLU A 14 -13.83 9.81 7.74
CA GLU A 14 -14.37 10.87 8.58
C GLU A 14 -15.42 11.65 7.78
N LEU A 15 -16.67 11.23 7.88
CA LEU A 15 -17.81 11.85 7.18
C LEU A 15 -18.32 13.13 7.88
N SER A 16 -17.69 13.56 8.97
CA SER A 16 -18.21 14.62 9.84
C SER A 16 -17.95 16.07 9.35
N GLN A 17 -17.07 16.27 8.39
CA GLN A 17 -16.84 17.57 7.78
C GLN A 17 -17.02 17.44 6.28
N GLY A 18 -17.84 18.32 5.67
CA GLY A 18 -18.15 18.30 4.24
C GLY A 18 -16.92 18.00 3.40
N LEU A 19 -16.96 16.92 2.64
CA LEU A 19 -15.83 16.38 1.89
C LEU A 19 -15.43 17.35 0.76
N PRO A 20 -14.32 18.08 0.86
CA PRO A 20 -13.86 18.91 -0.24
C PRO A 20 -13.50 18.04 -1.44
N LEU A 21 -13.95 18.42 -2.63
CA LEU A 21 -13.82 17.65 -3.87
C LEU A 21 -12.36 17.33 -4.22
N LYS A 22 -11.45 18.26 -3.92
CA LYS A 22 -10.02 18.13 -4.25
C LYS A 22 -9.31 16.96 -3.55
N PRO A 23 -9.42 16.73 -2.24
CA PRO A 23 -8.89 15.53 -1.59
C PRO A 23 -9.49 14.22 -2.13
N ILE A 24 -10.78 14.20 -2.47
CA ILE A 24 -11.42 13.01 -3.03
C ILE A 24 -10.82 12.65 -4.39
N LEU A 25 -10.66 13.64 -5.28
CA LEU A 25 -10.05 13.43 -6.60
C LEU A 25 -8.59 12.96 -6.47
N LEU A 26 -7.83 13.53 -5.52
CA LEU A 26 -6.46 13.11 -5.24
C LEU A 26 -6.42 11.67 -4.70
N ALA A 27 -7.33 11.31 -3.80
CA ALA A 27 -7.44 9.95 -3.26
C ALA A 27 -7.81 8.93 -4.35
N LEU A 28 -8.75 9.27 -5.23
CA LEU A 28 -9.09 8.42 -6.38
C LEU A 28 -7.93 8.25 -7.34
N GLY A 29 -7.19 9.33 -7.62
CA GLY A 29 -5.98 9.27 -8.43
C GLY A 29 -4.89 8.40 -7.80
N ALA A 30 -4.67 8.53 -6.50
CA ALA A 30 -3.74 7.70 -5.76
C ALA A 30 -4.16 6.22 -5.76
N ALA A 31 -5.44 5.93 -5.56
CA ALA A 31 -5.97 4.56 -5.59
C ALA A 31 -5.83 3.92 -6.98
N ALA A 32 -6.13 4.68 -8.05
CA ALA A 32 -5.92 4.21 -9.41
C ALA A 32 -4.44 3.95 -9.71
N GLY A 33 -3.55 4.87 -9.32
CA GLY A 33 -2.10 4.70 -9.47
C GLY A 33 -1.56 3.49 -8.72
N PHE A 34 -2.03 3.27 -7.49
CA PHE A 34 -1.64 2.11 -6.70
C PHE A 34 -2.14 0.80 -7.32
N GLY A 35 -3.39 0.77 -7.78
CA GLY A 35 -3.96 -0.39 -8.48
C GLY A 35 -3.19 -0.74 -9.74
N LEU A 36 -2.82 0.26 -10.56
CA LEU A 36 -1.97 0.06 -11.73
C LEU A 36 -0.58 -0.49 -11.35
N ALA A 37 0.04 0.04 -10.29
CA ALA A 37 1.34 -0.44 -9.82
C ALA A 37 1.28 -1.92 -9.42
N LEU A 38 0.26 -2.35 -8.68
CA LEU A 38 0.05 -3.76 -8.33
C LEU A 38 -0.16 -4.64 -9.58
N THR A 39 -0.93 -4.15 -10.56
CA THR A 39 -1.14 -4.85 -11.83
C THR A 39 0.16 -5.04 -12.60
N PHE A 40 0.99 -4.00 -12.69
CA PHE A 40 2.31 -4.09 -13.33
C PHE A 40 3.27 -5.01 -12.58
N ILE A 41 3.22 -5.05 -11.24
CA ILE A 41 3.96 -6.03 -10.44
C ILE A 41 3.52 -7.44 -10.82
N ALA A 42 2.21 -7.71 -10.89
CA ALA A 42 1.69 -9.02 -11.20
C ALA A 42 2.12 -9.49 -12.61
N ILE A 43 1.95 -8.64 -13.61
CA ILE A 43 2.28 -8.96 -15.02
C ILE A 43 3.81 -9.09 -15.19
N GLY A 44 4.57 -8.12 -14.73
CA GLY A 44 6.02 -8.11 -14.87
C GLY A 44 6.70 -9.26 -14.14
N SER A 45 6.19 -9.64 -12.98
CA SER A 45 6.75 -10.75 -12.18
C SER A 45 6.59 -12.10 -12.84
N GLN A 46 5.69 -12.27 -13.82
CA GLN A 46 5.58 -13.52 -14.60
C GLN A 46 6.88 -13.83 -15.37
N SER A 47 7.61 -12.81 -15.81
CA SER A 47 8.90 -12.98 -16.47
C SER A 47 10.04 -13.07 -15.44
N SER A 48 10.13 -12.11 -14.53
CA SER A 48 11.11 -12.09 -13.43
C SER A 48 10.70 -11.07 -12.37
N ALA A 49 10.36 -11.56 -11.18
CA ALA A 49 9.99 -10.68 -10.06
C ALA A 49 11.13 -9.71 -9.70
N LEU A 50 12.37 -10.19 -9.71
CA LEU A 50 13.53 -9.35 -9.38
C LEU A 50 13.74 -8.23 -10.39
N LEU A 51 13.74 -8.56 -11.69
CA LEU A 51 13.91 -7.55 -12.75
C LEU A 51 12.78 -6.54 -12.75
N THR A 52 11.55 -6.97 -12.52
CA THR A 52 10.40 -6.07 -12.39
C THR A 52 10.60 -5.08 -11.25
N MET A 53 11.02 -5.56 -10.07
CA MET A 53 11.27 -4.68 -8.92
C MET A 53 12.40 -3.70 -9.18
N VAL A 54 13.52 -4.17 -9.74
CA VAL A 54 14.66 -3.29 -10.07
C VAL A 54 14.26 -2.22 -11.08
N SER A 55 13.53 -2.60 -12.14
CA SER A 55 13.06 -1.65 -13.16
C SER A 55 12.09 -0.61 -12.59
N MET A 56 11.15 -1.01 -11.72
CA MET A 56 10.24 -0.10 -11.05
C MET A 56 10.99 0.88 -10.13
N ARG A 57 11.98 0.40 -9.39
CA ARG A 57 12.81 1.27 -8.53
C ARG A 57 13.67 2.23 -9.34
N ALA A 58 14.26 1.76 -10.44
CA ALA A 58 15.00 2.63 -11.35
C ALA A 58 14.11 3.73 -11.91
N ALA A 59 12.92 3.39 -12.40
CA ALA A 59 11.95 4.38 -12.91
C ALA A 59 11.57 5.40 -11.83
N THR A 60 11.23 4.94 -10.62
CA THR A 60 10.91 5.81 -9.48
C THR A 60 12.08 6.73 -9.13
N PHE A 61 13.32 6.19 -9.12
CA PHE A 61 14.52 6.99 -8.86
C PHE A 61 14.68 8.12 -9.87
N PHE A 62 14.57 7.84 -11.17
CA PHE A 62 14.71 8.87 -12.21
C PHE A 62 13.61 9.92 -12.12
N VAL A 63 12.36 9.53 -11.90
CA VAL A 63 11.25 10.46 -11.72
C VAL A 63 11.46 11.34 -10.49
N THR A 64 11.80 10.74 -9.36
CA THR A 64 12.04 11.48 -8.09
C THR A 64 13.24 12.42 -8.24
N MET A 65 14.33 11.97 -8.86
CA MET A 65 15.52 12.80 -9.09
C MET A 65 15.19 14.02 -9.96
N THR A 66 14.39 13.82 -11.02
CA THR A 66 13.92 14.92 -11.88
C THR A 66 13.09 15.94 -11.09
N LEU A 67 12.20 15.46 -10.22
CA LEU A 67 11.38 16.34 -9.36
C LEU A 67 12.23 17.09 -8.33
N VAL A 68 13.20 16.43 -7.70
CA VAL A 68 14.14 17.06 -6.75
C VAL A 68 14.93 18.17 -7.43
N ILE A 69 15.45 17.92 -8.63
CA ILE A 69 16.18 18.92 -9.41
C ILE A 69 15.26 20.10 -9.79
N LYS A 70 14.03 19.80 -10.26
CA LYS A 70 13.08 20.83 -10.69
C LYS A 70 12.59 21.72 -9.56
N PHE A 71 12.33 21.15 -8.39
CA PHE A 71 11.78 21.88 -7.25
C PHE A 71 12.85 22.30 -6.24
N ALA A 72 14.12 21.95 -6.48
CA ALA A 72 15.27 22.26 -5.63
C ALA A 72 15.04 21.95 -4.13
N THR A 73 14.27 20.88 -3.83
CA THR A 73 13.95 20.49 -2.47
C THR A 73 14.23 19.02 -2.26
N THR A 74 14.96 18.71 -1.18
CA THR A 74 15.33 17.35 -0.76
C THR A 74 14.50 16.85 0.42
N GLY A 75 13.46 17.59 0.83
CA GLY A 75 12.60 17.20 1.94
C GLY A 75 13.16 17.45 3.34
N ASN A 76 14.28 18.19 3.46
CA ASN A 76 14.93 18.56 4.73
C ASN A 76 15.30 17.36 5.64
N PHE A 77 15.64 16.21 5.07
CA PHE A 77 16.05 15.04 5.85
C PHE A 77 17.38 15.24 6.54
N THR A 78 17.43 14.91 7.82
CA THR A 78 18.64 14.96 8.63
C THR A 78 19.43 13.65 8.48
N ARG A 79 20.75 13.70 8.57
CA ARG A 79 21.61 12.51 8.51
C ARG A 79 21.25 11.45 9.57
N LYS A 80 20.67 11.86 10.69
CA LYS A 80 20.21 10.95 11.76
C LYS A 80 19.03 10.09 11.35
N GLU A 81 18.25 10.51 10.36
CA GLU A 81 17.07 9.79 9.85
C GLU A 81 17.41 8.80 8.74
N MET A 82 18.63 8.89 8.18
CA MET A 82 19.09 8.00 7.10
C MET A 82 18.96 6.51 7.40
N PRO A 83 19.35 5.99 8.60
CA PRO A 83 19.21 4.56 8.87
C PRO A 83 17.75 4.10 8.83
N VAL A 84 16.81 4.92 9.33
CA VAL A 84 15.38 4.63 9.32
C VAL A 84 14.85 4.65 7.89
N LEU A 85 15.25 5.62 7.08
CA LEU A 85 14.84 5.72 5.68
C LEU A 85 15.34 4.53 4.85
N ILE A 86 16.60 4.11 5.08
CA ILE A 86 17.18 2.93 4.43
C ILE A 86 16.40 1.67 4.82
N PHE A 87 16.10 1.52 6.12
CA PHE A 87 15.32 0.38 6.61
C PHE A 87 13.92 0.33 5.98
N ILE A 88 13.21 1.48 5.93
CA ILE A 88 11.88 1.58 5.31
C ILE A 88 11.97 1.22 3.82
N GLY A 89 12.94 1.76 3.10
CA GLY A 89 13.13 1.47 1.68
C GLY A 89 13.45 0.01 1.39
N ALA A 90 14.29 -0.62 2.22
CA ALA A 90 14.64 -2.02 2.11
C ALA A 90 13.45 -2.93 2.43
N ALA A 91 12.69 -2.62 3.48
CA ALA A 91 11.50 -3.36 3.87
C ALA A 91 10.40 -3.27 2.78
N ASP A 92 10.19 -2.08 2.22
CA ASP A 92 9.24 -1.87 1.12
C ASP A 92 9.65 -2.63 -0.15
N PHE A 93 10.95 -2.59 -0.52
CA PHE A 93 11.47 -3.37 -1.63
C PHE A 93 11.24 -4.87 -1.44
N LEU A 94 11.57 -5.39 -0.25
CA LEU A 94 11.40 -6.80 0.08
C LEU A 94 9.92 -7.22 0.05
N ALA A 95 9.02 -6.40 0.61
CA ALA A 95 7.59 -6.68 0.61
C ALA A 95 7.03 -6.78 -0.82
N ASN A 96 7.38 -5.83 -1.69
CA ASN A 96 6.93 -5.85 -3.09
C ASN A 96 7.56 -7.00 -3.89
N LEU A 97 8.83 -7.35 -3.61
CA LEU A 97 9.49 -8.51 -4.23
C LEU A 97 8.79 -9.82 -3.83
N LEU A 98 8.48 -10.00 -2.56
CA LEU A 98 7.76 -11.18 -2.07
C LEU A 98 6.35 -11.26 -2.66
N LEU A 99 5.66 -10.14 -2.80
CA LEU A 99 4.37 -10.06 -3.49
C LEU A 99 4.49 -10.50 -4.95
N GLY A 100 5.50 -9.98 -5.66
CA GLY A 100 5.79 -10.39 -7.04
C GLY A 100 6.05 -11.89 -7.18
N ILE A 101 6.87 -12.47 -6.28
CA ILE A 101 7.12 -13.91 -6.24
C ILE A 101 5.84 -14.70 -5.94
N ALA A 102 5.02 -14.23 -5.01
CA ALA A 102 3.74 -14.88 -4.69
C ALA A 102 2.81 -14.93 -5.92
N CYS A 103 2.78 -13.88 -6.72
CA CYS A 103 2.00 -13.84 -7.97
C CYS A 103 2.48 -14.85 -9.02
N THR A 104 3.73 -15.31 -8.97
CA THR A 104 4.24 -16.33 -9.90
C THR A 104 3.97 -17.77 -9.43
N LYS A 105 3.72 -17.97 -8.14
CA LYS A 105 3.57 -19.31 -7.54
C LYS A 105 2.14 -19.69 -7.22
N GLY A 106 1.20 -18.77 -7.29
CA GLY A 106 -0.19 -19.00 -6.90
C GLY A 106 -1.18 -18.20 -7.73
N LEU A 107 -2.41 -18.12 -7.25
CA LEU A 107 -3.45 -17.30 -7.87
C LEU A 107 -3.12 -15.82 -7.65
N VAL A 108 -2.90 -15.10 -8.73
CA VAL A 108 -2.60 -13.65 -8.72
C VAL A 108 -3.65 -12.88 -7.90
N SER A 109 -4.93 -13.21 -8.09
CA SER A 109 -6.04 -12.58 -7.37
C SER A 109 -5.90 -12.71 -5.84
N VAL A 110 -5.53 -13.90 -5.36
CA VAL A 110 -5.32 -14.16 -3.91
C VAL A 110 -4.14 -13.35 -3.39
N SER A 111 -3.02 -13.37 -4.10
CA SER A 111 -1.82 -12.60 -3.73
C SER A 111 -2.11 -11.09 -3.67
N MET A 112 -2.90 -10.57 -4.62
CA MET A 112 -3.30 -9.16 -4.65
C MET A 112 -4.25 -8.81 -3.51
N VAL A 113 -5.19 -9.69 -3.14
CA VAL A 113 -6.06 -9.48 -1.98
C VAL A 113 -5.25 -9.43 -0.70
N PHE A 114 -4.29 -10.34 -0.49
CA PHE A 114 -3.38 -10.25 0.66
C PHE A 114 -2.54 -8.97 0.64
N GLY A 115 -2.02 -8.58 -0.52
CA GLY A 115 -1.29 -7.32 -0.69
C GLY A 115 -2.14 -6.09 -0.34
N SER A 116 -3.45 -6.13 -0.59
CA SER A 116 -4.36 -5.02 -0.29
C SER A 116 -4.77 -4.91 1.19
N LEU A 117 -4.32 -5.82 2.06
CA LEU A 117 -4.59 -5.77 3.51
C LEU A 117 -3.67 -4.80 4.28
N TYR A 118 -2.72 -4.15 3.60
CA TYR A 118 -1.81 -3.21 4.26
C TYR A 118 -2.51 -2.10 5.09
N PRO A 119 -3.68 -1.54 4.69
CA PRO A 119 -4.36 -0.53 5.51
C PRO A 119 -4.80 -1.07 6.87
N ILE A 120 -5.10 -2.37 6.96
CA ILE A 120 -5.43 -3.01 8.24
C ILE A 120 -4.19 -3.10 9.12
N ALA A 121 -3.06 -3.53 8.55
CA ALA A 121 -1.80 -3.56 9.28
C ALA A 121 -1.39 -2.17 9.79
N THR A 122 -1.52 -1.14 8.95
CA THR A 122 -1.24 0.25 9.35
C THR A 122 -2.19 0.75 10.44
N ALA A 123 -3.49 0.44 10.37
CA ALA A 123 -4.46 0.81 11.39
C ALA A 123 -4.14 0.16 12.75
N VAL A 124 -3.79 -1.13 12.75
CA VAL A 124 -3.38 -1.86 13.98
C VAL A 124 -2.08 -1.28 14.56
N LEU A 125 -1.11 -0.95 13.71
CA LEU A 125 0.14 -0.33 14.16
C LEU A 125 -0.09 1.09 14.70
N ALA A 126 -0.93 1.89 14.06
CA ALA A 126 -1.31 3.22 14.53
C ALA A 126 -1.99 3.14 15.90
N PHE A 127 -2.93 2.22 16.08
CA PHE A 127 -3.57 1.98 17.38
C PHE A 127 -2.53 1.61 18.46
N LYS A 128 -1.59 0.72 18.15
CA LYS A 128 -0.62 0.20 19.14
C LYS A 128 0.50 1.20 19.47
N PHE A 129 1.03 1.92 18.46
CA PHE A 129 2.22 2.77 18.62
C PHE A 129 1.89 4.24 18.78
N LEU A 130 0.84 4.74 18.11
CA LEU A 130 0.43 6.13 18.19
C LEU A 130 -0.66 6.37 19.25
N ASN A 131 -1.18 5.31 19.90
CA ASN A 131 -2.31 5.36 20.82
C ASN A 131 -3.57 6.03 20.21
N GLU A 132 -3.71 5.99 18.90
CA GLU A 132 -4.90 6.48 18.22
C GLU A 132 -6.08 5.54 18.50
N ARG A 133 -7.21 6.11 18.91
CA ARG A 133 -8.42 5.32 19.16
C ARG A 133 -9.10 5.02 17.82
N LEU A 134 -9.17 3.74 17.49
CA LEU A 134 -9.96 3.29 16.35
C LEU A 134 -11.44 3.56 16.57
N LEU A 135 -12.12 4.06 15.55
CA LEU A 135 -13.58 4.19 15.55
C LEU A 135 -14.24 2.80 15.54
N LYS A 136 -15.42 2.67 16.11
CA LYS A 136 -16.16 1.39 16.13
C LYS A 136 -16.34 0.80 14.71
N ILE A 137 -16.52 1.65 13.72
CA ILE A 137 -16.64 1.25 12.32
C ILE A 137 -15.34 0.63 11.78
N GLN A 138 -14.19 1.09 12.25
CA GLN A 138 -12.88 0.53 11.85
C GLN A 138 -12.67 -0.87 12.42
N TYR A 139 -13.06 -1.13 13.67
CA TYR A 139 -13.04 -2.50 14.24
C TYR A 139 -13.91 -3.45 13.43
N PHE A 140 -15.11 -3.02 13.07
CA PHE A 140 -16.01 -3.82 12.23
C PHE A 140 -15.42 -4.05 10.84
N GLY A 141 -14.83 -3.02 10.24
CA GLY A 141 -14.13 -3.10 8.95
C GLY A 141 -12.97 -4.10 8.97
N ILE A 142 -12.12 -4.07 10.01
CA ILE A 142 -11.01 -5.00 10.19
C ILE A 142 -11.52 -6.45 10.29
N ALA A 143 -12.53 -6.69 11.11
CA ALA A 143 -13.12 -8.02 11.27
C ALA A 143 -13.70 -8.54 9.95
N LEU A 144 -14.42 -7.69 9.20
CA LEU A 144 -15.02 -8.04 7.92
C LEU A 144 -13.97 -8.32 6.83
N ALA A 145 -12.89 -7.55 6.80
CA ALA A 145 -11.79 -7.74 5.85
C ALA A 145 -11.04 -9.05 6.13
N VAL A 146 -10.71 -9.33 7.38
CA VAL A 146 -10.06 -10.60 7.78
C VAL A 146 -10.96 -11.79 7.44
N ALA A 147 -12.25 -11.73 7.76
CA ALA A 147 -13.20 -12.78 7.40
C ALA A 147 -13.29 -12.98 5.88
N GLY A 148 -13.36 -11.89 5.11
CA GLY A 148 -13.40 -11.95 3.65
C GLY A 148 -12.15 -12.60 3.03
N VAL A 149 -10.97 -12.30 3.57
CA VAL A 149 -9.70 -12.93 3.11
C VAL A 149 -9.65 -14.39 3.53
N SER A 150 -10.08 -14.74 4.74
CA SER A 150 -10.14 -16.13 5.19
C SER A 150 -11.03 -16.98 4.29
N ILE A 151 -12.17 -16.45 3.86
CA ILE A 151 -13.06 -17.13 2.91
C ILE A 151 -12.35 -17.34 1.55
N ILE A 152 -11.68 -16.30 1.01
CA ILE A 152 -10.98 -16.41 -0.28
C ILE A 152 -9.83 -17.41 -0.21
N SER A 153 -9.17 -17.52 0.95
CA SER A 153 -8.05 -18.46 1.15
C SER A 153 -8.49 -19.92 1.37
N ALA A 154 -9.75 -20.14 1.69
CA ALA A 154 -10.31 -21.48 1.96
C ALA A 154 -10.82 -22.18 0.69
N PHE A 155 -10.95 -21.47 -0.42
CA PHE A 155 -11.41 -21.95 -1.73
C PHE A 155 -10.31 -21.80 -2.78
#